data_6a73e919c42c3ba13ec9f6853f58cbae
#
_entry.id   6a73e919c42c3ba13ec9f6853f58cbae
#
_cell.length_a   1.000
_cell.length_b   1.000
_cell.length_c   1.000
_cell.angle_alpha   90.00
_cell.angle_beta   90.00
_cell.angle_gamma   90.00
#
_symmetry.space_group_name_H-M   'P 1'
#
loop_
_entity.id
_entity.type
_entity.pdbx_description
1 polymer ?
#
loop_
_entity_poly.entity_id
_entity_poly.type
_entity_poly.pdbx_seq_one_letter_code
_entity_poly.pdbx_strand_id
1 'polypeptide(L)'
;MENRSHILLMDPNEAVREQLGKQLRLYDMAVTEACNIADARRLCRQQCFDLAVLDFPSPGAETLALVRTLRMKSGTPVILLARQQDPVQLIAGYGSGVDDYIVKPCNPCELVVRIHAVLRRMSRQRQAPPALPSGSYRFGDWLFDVEQRQLRGLEDLPVTLSSGEFRLLRVLLAHPNTVLSRERLLELTAGTNPQAFDRSIDSQVSRLRKKIETDPRRPQLLKTVWGNGYILAADVHPA
;
A
#
# COMPACT_ATOMS: atom_id res chain seq x y z
N MET A 1 -2.23 18.14 -16.64
CA MET A 1 -2.55 18.84 -15.38
C MET A 1 -2.14 17.87 -14.28
N GLU A 2 -1.04 18.11 -13.59
CA GLU A 2 -0.61 17.31 -12.45
C GLU A 2 -1.69 17.39 -11.36
N ASN A 3 -2.13 16.24 -10.92
CA ASN A 3 -3.21 16.12 -9.93
C ASN A 3 -2.62 16.47 -8.55
N ARG A 4 -2.78 17.73 -8.11
CA ARG A 4 -2.33 18.19 -6.79
C ARG A 4 -3.02 17.40 -5.70
N SER A 5 -2.24 16.86 -4.76
CA SER A 5 -2.80 16.14 -3.60
C SER A 5 -3.66 17.10 -2.76
N HIS A 6 -4.89 16.70 -2.47
CA HIS A 6 -5.86 17.50 -1.72
C HIS A 6 -5.85 17.10 -0.24
N ILE A 7 -5.43 18.01 0.62
CA ILE A 7 -5.23 17.77 2.05
C ILE A 7 -6.34 18.46 2.86
N LEU A 8 -7.00 17.73 3.75
CA LEU A 8 -7.83 18.30 4.79
C LEU A 8 -6.91 18.65 5.99
N LEU A 9 -6.88 19.93 6.37
CA LEU A 9 -6.14 20.40 7.54
C LEU A 9 -7.12 20.86 8.61
N MET A 10 -7.20 20.17 9.75
CA MET A 10 -8.03 20.58 10.87
C MET A 10 -7.18 20.92 12.08
N ASP A 11 -7.30 22.16 12.55
CA ASP A 11 -6.69 22.67 13.78
C ASP A 11 -7.60 23.78 14.36
N PRO A 12 -7.92 23.75 15.68
CA PRO A 12 -8.71 24.83 16.29
C PRO A 12 -8.01 26.20 16.27
N ASN A 13 -6.66 26.21 16.29
CA ASN A 13 -5.86 27.41 16.29
C ASN A 13 -5.67 27.94 14.86
N GLU A 14 -6.25 29.12 14.58
CA GLU A 14 -6.21 29.77 13.27
C GLU A 14 -4.78 30.07 12.80
N ALA A 15 -3.92 30.60 13.67
CA ALA A 15 -2.55 30.93 13.31
C ALA A 15 -1.74 29.67 12.90
N VAL A 16 -1.99 28.56 13.57
CA VAL A 16 -1.38 27.27 13.20
C VAL A 16 -1.92 26.77 11.88
N ARG A 17 -3.24 26.84 11.64
CA ARG A 17 -3.85 26.47 10.35
C ARG A 17 -3.26 27.29 9.21
N GLU A 18 -3.20 28.62 9.35
CA GLU A 18 -2.62 29.51 8.33
C GLU A 18 -1.15 29.15 8.05
N GLN A 19 -0.34 28.98 9.11
CA GLN A 19 1.08 28.66 8.95
C GLN A 19 1.28 27.34 8.23
N LEU A 20 0.62 26.27 8.70
CA LEU A 20 0.73 24.95 8.09
C LEU A 20 0.13 24.91 6.69
N GLY A 21 -1.05 25.53 6.51
CA GLY A 21 -1.72 25.61 5.21
C GLY A 21 -0.89 26.36 4.16
N LYS A 22 -0.28 27.47 4.52
CA LYS A 22 0.64 28.22 3.67
C LYS A 22 1.82 27.34 3.23
N GLN A 23 2.42 26.62 4.18
CA GLN A 23 3.56 25.76 3.90
C GLN A 23 3.18 24.60 2.97
N LEU A 24 2.05 23.94 3.22
CA LEU A 24 1.59 22.83 2.36
C LEU A 24 1.31 23.30 0.93
N ARG A 25 0.73 24.50 0.76
CA ARG A 25 0.50 25.10 -0.57
C ARG A 25 1.80 25.43 -1.30
N LEU A 26 2.87 25.83 -0.59
CA LEU A 26 4.21 26.03 -1.17
C LEU A 26 4.81 24.75 -1.76
N TYR A 27 4.40 23.58 -1.23
CA TYR A 27 4.78 22.26 -1.74
C TYR A 27 3.73 21.63 -2.65
N ASP A 28 2.98 22.48 -3.35
CA ASP A 28 2.04 22.11 -4.43
C ASP A 28 0.87 21.22 -4.00
N MET A 29 0.45 21.34 -2.72
CA MET A 29 -0.74 20.67 -2.19
C MET A 29 -1.94 21.60 -2.19
N ALA A 30 -3.12 21.11 -2.57
CA ALA A 30 -4.39 21.78 -2.33
C ALA A 30 -4.80 21.58 -0.88
N VAL A 31 -5.16 22.66 -0.16
CA VAL A 31 -5.49 22.57 1.26
C VAL A 31 -6.89 23.13 1.52
N THR A 32 -7.74 22.31 2.10
CA THR A 32 -9.02 22.72 2.69
C THR A 32 -8.91 22.71 4.21
N GLU A 33 -9.24 23.84 4.81
CA GLU A 33 -9.10 24.04 6.25
C GLU A 33 -10.43 23.81 6.99
N ALA A 34 -10.34 23.24 8.19
CA ALA A 34 -11.44 23.04 9.11
C ALA A 34 -11.05 23.57 10.51
N CYS A 35 -11.94 24.26 11.20
CA CYS A 35 -11.65 24.79 12.53
C CYS A 35 -12.01 23.83 13.68
N ASN A 36 -12.79 22.79 13.40
CA ASN A 36 -13.21 21.78 14.39
C ASN A 36 -13.65 20.47 13.72
N ILE A 37 -13.97 19.46 14.54
CA ILE A 37 -14.38 18.11 14.07
C ILE A 37 -15.70 18.19 13.28
N ALA A 38 -16.67 19.00 13.70
CA ALA A 38 -17.95 19.12 13.02
C ALA A 38 -17.79 19.67 11.60
N ASP A 39 -16.93 20.67 11.45
CA ASP A 39 -16.57 21.27 10.17
C ASP A 39 -15.81 20.26 9.29
N ALA A 40 -14.81 19.57 9.84
CA ALA A 40 -14.11 18.50 9.14
C ALA A 40 -15.06 17.40 8.63
N ARG A 41 -16.02 16.95 9.47
CA ARG A 41 -17.04 15.97 9.07
C ARG A 41 -17.96 16.49 7.95
N ARG A 42 -18.32 17.76 7.99
CA ARG A 42 -19.14 18.40 6.95
C ARG A 42 -18.38 18.40 5.62
N LEU A 43 -17.12 18.83 5.63
CA LEU A 43 -16.26 18.86 4.45
C LEU A 43 -16.04 17.47 3.85
N CYS A 44 -15.80 16.45 4.68
CA CYS A 44 -15.65 15.05 4.23
C CYS A 44 -16.92 14.45 3.61
N ARG A 45 -18.08 15.07 3.79
CA ARG A 45 -19.32 14.67 3.09
C ARG A 45 -19.47 15.34 1.75
N GLN A 46 -18.83 16.49 1.55
CA GLN A 46 -18.97 17.33 0.35
C GLN A 46 -17.87 17.05 -0.70
N GLN A 47 -16.69 16.62 -0.25
CA GLN A 47 -15.55 16.43 -1.14
C GLN A 47 -14.61 15.31 -0.65
N CYS A 48 -13.79 14.79 -1.55
CA CYS A 48 -12.78 13.78 -1.25
C CYS A 48 -11.43 14.43 -0.95
N PHE A 49 -10.67 13.80 -0.05
CA PHE A 49 -9.32 14.21 0.32
C PHE A 49 -8.35 13.06 0.12
N ASP A 50 -7.14 13.36 -0.32
CA ASP A 50 -6.06 12.37 -0.46
C ASP A 50 -5.42 12.03 0.90
N LEU A 51 -5.46 12.99 1.85
CA LEU A 51 -4.97 12.80 3.22
C LEU A 51 -5.64 13.83 4.15
N ALA A 52 -5.87 13.44 5.41
CA ALA A 52 -6.31 14.34 6.48
C ALA A 52 -5.22 14.53 7.52
N VAL A 53 -4.92 15.78 7.85
CA VAL A 53 -4.08 16.20 8.99
C VAL A 53 -5.01 16.76 10.05
N LEU A 54 -5.07 16.11 11.21
CA LEU A 54 -6.04 16.43 12.24
C LEU A 54 -5.32 16.75 13.56
N ASP A 55 -5.54 17.96 14.11
CA ASP A 55 -5.07 18.32 15.45
C ASP A 55 -6.06 17.83 16.51
N PHE A 56 -5.52 17.19 17.54
CA PHE A 56 -6.29 16.76 18.69
C PHE A 56 -5.56 17.05 20.01
N PRO A 57 -6.12 17.94 20.81
CA PRO A 57 -5.59 18.18 22.17
C PRO A 57 -5.84 16.99 23.10
N SER A 58 -6.83 16.17 22.81
CA SER A 58 -7.13 14.87 23.46
C SER A 58 -7.95 14.03 22.51
N PRO A 59 -7.57 12.78 22.21
CA PRO A 59 -8.34 11.89 21.33
C PRO A 59 -9.58 11.42 22.06
N GLY A 60 -10.66 12.17 21.92
CA GLY A 60 -11.99 11.77 22.36
C GLY A 60 -12.65 10.78 21.38
N ALA A 61 -13.74 10.19 21.81
CA ALA A 61 -14.49 9.21 21.01
C ALA A 61 -14.93 9.76 19.63
N GLU A 62 -15.25 11.05 19.54
CA GLU A 62 -15.67 11.70 18.29
C GLU A 62 -14.55 11.76 17.25
N THR A 63 -13.33 11.98 17.70
CA THR A 63 -12.12 11.99 16.91
C THR A 63 -11.84 10.65 16.30
N LEU A 64 -11.81 9.62 17.14
CA LEU A 64 -11.60 8.25 16.67
C LEU A 64 -12.72 7.81 15.72
N ALA A 65 -13.96 8.27 15.94
CA ALA A 65 -15.07 8.05 15.04
C ALA A 65 -14.86 8.72 13.67
N LEU A 66 -14.29 9.94 13.62
CA LEU A 66 -13.94 10.60 12.37
C LEU A 66 -12.83 9.84 11.64
N VAL A 67 -11.77 9.45 12.32
CA VAL A 67 -10.68 8.65 11.76
C VAL A 67 -11.21 7.36 11.13
N ARG A 68 -12.01 6.59 11.88
CA ARG A 68 -12.64 5.36 11.37
C ARG A 68 -13.51 5.63 10.14
N THR A 69 -14.27 6.72 10.14
CA THR A 69 -15.13 7.09 9.00
C THR A 69 -14.30 7.39 7.76
N LEU A 70 -13.22 8.15 7.87
CA LEU A 70 -12.31 8.46 6.78
C LEU A 70 -11.69 7.18 6.21
N ARG A 71 -11.23 6.29 7.08
CA ARG A 71 -10.61 5.02 6.68
C ARG A 71 -11.60 4.07 6.01
N MET A 72 -12.79 3.88 6.58
CA MET A 72 -13.76 2.91 6.08
C MET A 72 -14.50 3.36 4.82
N LYS A 73 -14.85 4.66 4.72
CA LYS A 73 -15.66 5.16 3.59
C LYS A 73 -14.83 5.54 2.38
N SER A 74 -13.66 6.14 2.57
CA SER A 74 -12.85 6.70 1.49
C SER A 74 -11.42 6.14 1.43
N GLY A 75 -11.01 5.36 2.43
CA GLY A 75 -9.61 4.92 2.57
C GLY A 75 -8.63 6.08 2.78
N THR A 76 -9.12 7.28 3.14
CA THR A 76 -8.30 8.47 3.32
C THR A 76 -7.34 8.28 4.49
N PRO A 77 -6.02 8.38 4.27
CA PRO A 77 -5.04 8.29 5.33
C PRO A 77 -5.11 9.49 6.27
N VAL A 78 -4.73 9.26 7.53
CA VAL A 78 -4.82 10.26 8.59
C VAL A 78 -3.50 10.41 9.32
N ILE A 79 -3.02 11.65 9.43
CA ILE A 79 -1.92 12.06 10.32
C ILE A 79 -2.52 12.83 11.50
N LEU A 80 -2.19 12.43 12.74
CA LEU A 80 -2.59 13.18 13.93
C LEU A 80 -1.47 14.12 14.37
N LEU A 81 -1.84 15.37 14.69
CA LEU A 81 -0.97 16.33 15.38
C LEU A 81 -1.41 16.39 16.83
N ALA A 82 -0.57 15.96 17.75
CA ALA A 82 -0.88 15.94 19.18
C ALA A 82 0.09 16.77 20.02
N ARG A 83 -0.38 17.27 21.16
CA ARG A 83 0.43 18.12 22.04
C ARG A 83 1.41 17.35 22.90
N GLN A 84 1.20 16.05 23.11
CA GLN A 84 2.00 15.22 23.99
C GLN A 84 2.09 13.78 23.49
N GLN A 85 3.24 13.12 23.73
CA GLN A 85 3.37 11.68 23.52
C GLN A 85 2.76 10.94 24.72
N ASP A 86 1.48 10.59 24.61
CA ASP A 86 0.82 9.67 25.53
C ASP A 86 0.77 8.27 24.89
N PRO A 87 1.44 7.26 25.48
CA PRO A 87 1.47 5.93 24.92
C PRO A 87 0.06 5.31 24.73
N VAL A 88 -0.87 5.62 25.65
CA VAL A 88 -2.25 5.14 25.57
C VAL A 88 -2.99 5.75 24.38
N GLN A 89 -2.79 7.04 24.15
CA GLN A 89 -3.35 7.76 23.02
C GLN A 89 -2.76 7.29 21.69
N LEU A 90 -1.46 7.01 21.66
CA LEU A 90 -0.78 6.42 20.49
C LEU A 90 -1.38 5.07 20.12
N ILE A 91 -1.53 4.17 21.11
CA ILE A 91 -2.11 2.84 20.88
C ILE A 91 -3.55 2.96 20.37
N ALA A 92 -4.38 3.80 20.99
CA ALA A 92 -5.75 4.04 20.59
C ALA A 92 -5.86 4.65 19.18
N GLY A 93 -4.96 5.58 18.84
CA GLY A 93 -4.87 6.21 17.53
C GLY A 93 -4.55 5.19 16.44
N TYR A 94 -3.46 4.44 16.59
CA TYR A 94 -3.08 3.40 15.62
C TYR A 94 -4.12 2.28 15.51
N GLY A 95 -4.71 1.85 16.62
CA GLY A 95 -5.81 0.89 16.62
C GLY A 95 -7.08 1.39 15.93
N SER A 96 -7.21 2.71 15.73
CA SER A 96 -8.34 3.34 15.01
C SER A 96 -8.04 3.58 13.52
N GLY A 97 -6.82 3.27 13.03
CA GLY A 97 -6.42 3.39 11.65
C GLY A 97 -5.69 4.69 11.30
N VAL A 98 -5.03 5.32 12.26
CA VAL A 98 -4.11 6.45 12.02
C VAL A 98 -2.85 5.95 11.32
N ASP A 99 -2.37 6.66 10.31
CA ASP A 99 -1.22 6.26 9.49
C ASP A 99 0.10 6.84 10.02
N ASP A 100 0.05 8.01 10.67
CA ASP A 100 1.21 8.62 11.34
C ASP A 100 0.77 9.58 12.45
N TYR A 101 1.72 9.91 13.34
CA TYR A 101 1.52 10.74 14.50
C TYR A 101 2.69 11.71 14.68
N ILE A 102 2.40 12.99 14.84
CA ILE A 102 3.41 14.04 15.01
C ILE A 102 3.11 14.79 16.31
N VAL A 103 4.14 15.00 17.11
CA VAL A 103 4.03 15.78 18.35
C VAL A 103 4.26 17.26 18.07
N LYS A 104 3.39 18.13 18.60
CA LYS A 104 3.56 19.57 18.56
C LYS A 104 4.57 20.05 19.64
N PRO A 105 5.38 21.09 19.33
CA PRO A 105 5.40 21.86 18.08
C PRO A 105 6.03 21.07 16.94
N CYS A 106 5.32 20.93 15.81
CA CYS A 106 5.85 20.26 14.64
C CYS A 106 6.53 21.27 13.69
N ASN A 107 7.64 20.88 13.10
CA ASN A 107 8.24 21.62 12.01
C ASN A 107 7.35 21.44 10.75
N PRO A 108 6.90 22.53 10.10
CA PRO A 108 6.08 22.42 8.90
C PRO A 108 6.74 21.58 7.76
N CYS A 109 8.07 21.64 7.62
CA CYS A 109 8.80 20.80 6.66
C CYS A 109 8.75 19.32 7.03
N GLU A 110 8.77 18.97 8.32
CA GLU A 110 8.59 17.59 8.76
C GLU A 110 7.20 17.07 8.38
N LEU A 111 6.16 17.88 8.59
CA LEU A 111 4.80 17.53 8.19
C LEU A 111 4.71 17.23 6.69
N VAL A 112 5.31 18.07 5.83
CA VAL A 112 5.37 17.86 4.38
C VAL A 112 6.02 16.52 4.03
N VAL A 113 7.19 16.22 4.60
CA VAL A 113 7.90 14.96 4.36
C VAL A 113 7.05 13.75 4.76
N ARG A 114 6.36 13.82 5.89
CA ARG A 114 5.49 12.75 6.37
C ARG A 114 4.24 12.57 5.51
N ILE A 115 3.61 13.67 5.07
CA ILE A 115 2.50 13.62 4.12
C ILE A 115 2.94 12.90 2.84
N HIS A 116 4.06 13.28 2.24
CA HIS A 116 4.58 12.60 1.06
C HIS A 116 4.90 11.13 1.31
N ALA A 117 5.45 10.78 2.47
CA ALA A 117 5.74 9.39 2.82
C ALA A 117 4.45 8.54 2.94
N VAL A 118 3.41 9.09 3.57
CA VAL A 118 2.10 8.43 3.72
C VAL A 118 1.42 8.30 2.36
N LEU A 119 1.33 9.37 1.56
CA LEU A 119 0.72 9.35 0.24
C LEU A 119 1.42 8.37 -0.71
N ARG A 120 2.76 8.33 -0.70
CA ARG A 120 3.54 7.35 -1.46
C ARG A 120 3.26 5.91 -1.03
N ARG A 121 3.10 5.65 0.27
CA ARG A 121 2.71 4.33 0.79
C ARG A 121 1.32 3.94 0.31
N MET A 122 0.37 4.87 0.34
CA MET A 122 -1.00 4.65 -0.10
C MET A 122 -1.12 4.46 -1.62
N SER A 123 -0.37 5.23 -2.42
CA SER A 123 -0.33 5.04 -3.87
C SER A 123 0.26 3.68 -4.23
N ARG A 124 1.29 3.23 -3.51
CA ARG A 124 1.83 1.87 -3.65
C ARG A 124 0.82 0.79 -3.26
N GLN A 125 0.02 1.00 -2.21
CA GLN A 125 -1.07 0.09 -1.83
C GLN A 125 -2.22 0.09 -2.85
N ARG A 126 -2.59 1.25 -3.41
CA ARG A 126 -3.60 1.36 -4.50
C ARG A 126 -3.10 0.79 -5.83
N GLN A 127 -1.78 0.82 -6.05
CA GLN A 127 -1.10 0.21 -7.19
C GLN A 127 -0.60 -1.22 -6.85
N ALA A 128 -0.76 -1.69 -5.61
CA ALA A 128 -0.69 -3.12 -5.37
C ALA A 128 -1.80 -3.74 -6.22
N PRO A 129 -1.44 -4.62 -7.16
CA PRO A 129 -2.44 -5.25 -8.00
C PRO A 129 -3.43 -5.99 -7.12
N PRO A 130 -4.63 -6.23 -7.61
CA PRO A 130 -5.56 -7.09 -6.91
C PRO A 130 -4.79 -8.34 -6.52
N ALA A 131 -4.64 -8.57 -5.21
CA ALA A 131 -4.11 -9.86 -4.76
C ALA A 131 -4.98 -10.90 -5.46
N LEU A 132 -4.33 -11.89 -6.11
CA LEU A 132 -5.06 -12.95 -6.78
C LEU A 132 -6.15 -13.41 -5.79
N PRO A 133 -7.45 -13.31 -6.11
CA PRO A 133 -8.51 -13.73 -5.19
C PRO A 133 -8.28 -15.14 -4.68
N SER A 134 -8.96 -15.52 -3.60
CA SER A 134 -9.01 -16.92 -3.17
C SER A 134 -9.58 -17.78 -4.30
N GLY A 135 -9.04 -18.99 -4.47
CA GLY A 135 -9.46 -19.91 -5.53
C GLY A 135 -8.29 -20.54 -6.25
N SER A 136 -8.62 -21.33 -7.28
CA SER A 136 -7.65 -22.03 -8.12
C SER A 136 -7.53 -21.34 -9.48
N TYR A 137 -6.33 -21.30 -10.04
CA TYR A 137 -6.00 -20.63 -11.29
C TYR A 137 -5.20 -21.55 -12.20
N ARG A 138 -5.61 -21.63 -13.47
CA ARG A 138 -4.89 -22.37 -14.50
C ARG A 138 -4.02 -21.44 -15.34
N PHE A 139 -2.77 -21.84 -15.57
CA PHE A 139 -1.84 -21.16 -16.49
C PHE A 139 -0.92 -22.20 -17.15
N GLY A 140 -0.89 -22.22 -18.45
CA GLY A 140 -0.25 -23.33 -19.18
C GLY A 140 -0.76 -24.68 -18.67
N ASP A 141 0.17 -25.59 -18.34
CA ASP A 141 -0.11 -26.92 -17.82
C ASP A 141 -0.23 -26.98 -16.30
N TRP A 142 -0.35 -25.84 -15.61
CA TRP A 142 -0.31 -25.71 -14.17
C TRP A 142 -1.65 -25.29 -13.59
N LEU A 143 -1.98 -25.88 -12.42
CA LEU A 143 -3.07 -25.47 -11.54
C LEU A 143 -2.47 -24.91 -10.24
N PHE A 144 -2.76 -23.66 -9.95
CA PHE A 144 -2.31 -22.96 -8.74
C PHE A 144 -3.48 -22.72 -7.81
N ASP A 145 -3.45 -23.35 -6.63
CA ASP A 145 -4.44 -23.15 -5.57
C ASP A 145 -3.91 -22.18 -4.53
N VAL A 146 -4.60 -21.05 -4.39
CA VAL A 146 -4.20 -19.95 -3.50
C VAL A 146 -4.47 -20.32 -2.04
N GLU A 147 -5.57 -21.03 -1.74
CA GLU A 147 -5.99 -21.38 -0.39
C GLU A 147 -5.13 -22.51 0.17
N GLN A 148 -4.99 -23.57 -0.60
CA GLN A 148 -4.17 -24.72 -0.22
C GLN A 148 -2.68 -24.46 -0.39
N ARG A 149 -2.29 -23.34 -1.01
CA ARG A 149 -0.91 -22.96 -1.32
C ARG A 149 -0.17 -24.03 -2.10
N GLN A 150 -0.85 -24.67 -3.04
CA GLN A 150 -0.35 -25.78 -3.85
C GLN A 150 -0.23 -25.38 -5.32
N LEU A 151 0.76 -25.97 -5.95
CA LEU A 151 0.93 -25.96 -7.40
C LEU A 151 0.86 -27.41 -7.88
N ARG A 152 0.05 -27.69 -8.90
CA ARG A 152 -0.08 -29.04 -9.49
C ARG A 152 0.15 -28.98 -10.99
N GLY A 153 0.84 -29.95 -11.53
CA GLY A 153 1.00 -30.14 -12.98
C GLY A 153 -0.10 -31.00 -13.59
N LEU A 154 0.03 -31.32 -14.87
CA LEU A 154 -0.94 -32.15 -15.64
C LEU A 154 -1.21 -33.50 -15.00
N GLU A 155 -0.24 -34.12 -14.34
CA GLU A 155 -0.38 -35.42 -13.68
C GLU A 155 -0.98 -35.31 -12.26
N ASP A 156 -1.53 -34.16 -11.90
CA ASP A 156 -2.07 -33.82 -10.56
C ASP A 156 -1.07 -34.01 -9.40
N LEU A 157 0.22 -34.09 -9.72
CA LEU A 157 1.28 -34.22 -8.71
C LEU A 157 1.55 -32.85 -8.08
N PRO A 158 1.52 -32.74 -6.74
CA PRO A 158 1.76 -31.49 -6.05
C PRO A 158 3.24 -31.11 -6.11
N VAL A 159 3.52 -29.87 -6.51
CA VAL A 159 4.84 -29.26 -6.51
C VAL A 159 4.95 -28.33 -5.30
N THR A 160 5.86 -28.65 -4.38
CA THR A 160 6.07 -27.85 -3.17
C THR A 160 6.74 -26.52 -3.53
N LEU A 161 6.11 -25.40 -3.18
CA LEU A 161 6.67 -24.07 -3.27
C LEU A 161 7.13 -23.57 -1.90
N SER A 162 8.30 -22.94 -1.84
CA SER A 162 8.67 -22.16 -0.65
C SER A 162 7.76 -20.92 -0.53
N SER A 163 7.70 -20.33 0.67
CA SER A 163 6.88 -19.12 0.89
C SER A 163 7.25 -17.96 -0.02
N GLY A 164 8.52 -17.84 -0.42
CA GLY A 164 8.99 -16.82 -1.37
C GLY A 164 8.53 -17.11 -2.81
N GLU A 165 8.69 -18.35 -3.26
CA GLU A 165 8.26 -18.79 -4.59
C GLU A 165 6.74 -18.71 -4.75
N PHE A 166 6.00 -19.08 -3.71
CA PHE A 166 4.54 -18.95 -3.70
C PHE A 166 4.09 -17.50 -3.86
N ARG A 167 4.69 -16.55 -3.09
CA ARG A 167 4.37 -15.13 -3.22
C ARG A 167 4.75 -14.58 -4.58
N LEU A 168 5.92 -14.95 -5.10
CA LEU A 168 6.38 -14.52 -6.42
C LEU A 168 5.42 -15.01 -7.50
N LEU A 169 5.04 -16.28 -7.48
CA LEU A 169 4.10 -16.85 -8.46
C LEU A 169 2.73 -16.18 -8.36
N ARG A 170 2.22 -15.96 -7.15
CA ARG A 170 0.94 -15.25 -6.93
C ARG A 170 0.95 -13.84 -7.51
N VAL A 171 2.05 -13.10 -7.36
CA VAL A 171 2.22 -11.76 -7.95
C VAL A 171 2.24 -11.84 -9.47
N LEU A 172 2.97 -12.77 -10.04
CA LEU A 172 3.09 -12.94 -11.49
C LEU A 172 1.75 -13.35 -12.12
N LEU A 173 0.98 -14.24 -11.48
CA LEU A 173 -0.35 -14.65 -11.92
C LEU A 173 -1.39 -13.53 -11.82
N ALA A 174 -1.21 -12.59 -10.91
CA ALA A 174 -2.04 -11.38 -10.84
C ALA A 174 -1.74 -10.37 -11.96
N HIS A 175 -0.60 -10.54 -12.69
CA HIS A 175 -0.16 -9.66 -13.77
C HIS A 175 0.26 -10.47 -14.99
N PRO A 176 -0.64 -11.26 -15.57
CA PRO A 176 -0.31 -12.05 -16.75
C PRO A 176 0.10 -11.11 -17.89
N ASN A 177 1.08 -11.55 -18.66
CA ASN A 177 1.57 -10.83 -19.84
C ASN A 177 2.05 -9.38 -19.59
N THR A 178 2.38 -9.07 -18.32
CA THR A 178 2.87 -7.73 -17.91
C THR A 178 4.33 -7.82 -17.46
N VAL A 179 5.17 -6.89 -17.95
CA VAL A 179 6.57 -6.81 -17.51
C VAL A 179 6.63 -6.15 -16.14
N LEU A 180 7.19 -6.84 -15.15
CA LEU A 180 7.41 -6.33 -13.79
C LEU A 180 8.91 -6.14 -13.55
N SER A 181 9.30 -4.93 -13.12
CA SER A 181 10.69 -4.67 -12.76
C SER A 181 11.10 -5.44 -11.49
N ARG A 182 12.42 -5.58 -11.27
CA ARG A 182 12.95 -6.26 -10.08
C ARG A 182 12.51 -5.56 -8.79
N GLU A 183 12.58 -4.24 -8.78
CA GLU A 183 12.13 -3.41 -7.66
C GLU A 183 10.64 -3.61 -7.41
N ARG A 184 9.84 -3.63 -8.50
CA ARG A 184 8.40 -3.84 -8.39
C ARG A 184 8.06 -5.23 -7.87
N LEU A 185 8.75 -6.26 -8.31
CA LEU A 185 8.58 -7.62 -7.79
C LEU A 185 8.97 -7.72 -6.32
N LEU A 186 10.07 -7.07 -5.89
CA LEU A 186 10.45 -6.98 -4.48
C LEU A 186 9.36 -6.31 -3.64
N GLU A 187 8.85 -5.16 -4.08
CA GLU A 187 7.77 -4.44 -3.40
C GLU A 187 6.52 -5.32 -3.22
N LEU A 188 6.08 -5.97 -4.30
CA LEU A 188 4.86 -6.78 -4.33
C LEU A 188 4.98 -8.08 -3.51
N THR A 189 6.18 -8.65 -3.42
CA THR A 189 6.44 -9.91 -2.69
C THR A 189 6.84 -9.71 -1.23
N ALA A 190 7.33 -8.52 -0.84
CA ALA A 190 7.83 -8.23 0.51
C ALA A 190 6.77 -8.33 1.61
N GLY A 191 5.48 -8.09 1.30
CA GLY A 191 4.41 -8.05 2.32
C GLY A 191 4.71 -7.03 3.42
N THR A 192 4.24 -7.29 4.64
CA THR A 192 4.39 -6.39 5.81
C THR A 192 5.72 -6.52 6.55
N ASN A 193 6.63 -7.42 6.16
CA ASN A 193 7.90 -7.62 6.87
C ASN A 193 9.12 -7.48 5.94
N PRO A 194 9.77 -6.30 5.88
CA PRO A 194 10.92 -6.03 5.02
C PRO A 194 12.18 -6.82 5.40
N GLN A 195 12.33 -7.24 6.65
CA GLN A 195 13.56 -7.88 7.13
C GLN A 195 13.71 -9.37 6.75
N ALA A 196 12.69 -9.99 6.18
CA ALA A 196 12.72 -11.41 5.81
C ALA A 196 13.27 -11.69 4.39
N PHE A 197 13.74 -10.67 3.65
CA PHE A 197 14.00 -10.74 2.21
C PHE A 197 15.42 -10.38 1.79
N ASP A 198 16.38 -11.12 2.31
CA ASP A 198 17.78 -11.07 1.85
C ASP A 198 18.06 -12.00 0.63
N ARG A 199 17.01 -12.41 -0.09
CA ARG A 199 17.16 -13.22 -1.31
C ARG A 199 16.73 -12.43 -2.51
N SER A 200 17.68 -12.17 -3.44
CA SER A 200 17.39 -11.44 -4.67
C SER A 200 16.24 -12.09 -5.45
N ILE A 201 15.42 -11.30 -6.10
CA ILE A 201 14.33 -11.76 -7.00
C ILE A 201 14.87 -12.74 -8.04
N ASP A 202 16.06 -12.50 -8.56
CA ASP A 202 16.71 -13.35 -9.56
C ASP A 202 16.90 -14.80 -9.04
N SER A 203 17.26 -14.95 -7.76
CA SER A 203 17.36 -16.27 -7.13
C SER A 203 16.01 -16.96 -6.99
N GLN A 204 14.95 -16.22 -6.66
CA GLN A 204 13.59 -16.74 -6.56
C GLN A 204 13.05 -17.14 -7.93
N VAL A 205 13.26 -16.32 -8.95
CA VAL A 205 12.90 -16.60 -10.34
C VAL A 205 13.62 -17.87 -10.83
N SER A 206 14.93 -17.99 -10.57
CA SER A 206 15.70 -19.16 -10.97
C SER A 206 15.15 -20.47 -10.33
N ARG A 207 14.78 -20.42 -9.05
CA ARG A 207 14.16 -21.56 -8.35
C ARG A 207 12.77 -21.87 -8.86
N LEU A 208 11.95 -20.86 -9.11
CA LEU A 208 10.60 -21.04 -9.63
C LEU A 208 10.63 -21.64 -11.03
N ARG A 209 11.54 -21.20 -11.91
CA ARG A 209 11.74 -21.80 -13.24
C ARG A 209 12.04 -23.27 -13.19
N LYS A 210 12.88 -23.72 -12.27
CA LYS A 210 13.19 -25.16 -12.07
C LYS A 210 11.97 -26.00 -11.74
N LYS A 211 10.87 -25.40 -11.32
CA LYS A 211 9.64 -26.07 -10.93
C LYS A 211 8.53 -25.99 -11.98
N ILE A 212 8.48 -24.88 -12.73
CA ILE A 212 7.37 -24.65 -13.66
C ILE A 212 7.76 -24.73 -15.13
N GLU A 213 9.04 -24.74 -15.46
CA GLU A 213 9.51 -24.81 -16.86
C GLU A 213 10.02 -26.21 -17.20
N THR A 214 9.76 -26.65 -18.39
CA THR A 214 10.34 -27.89 -18.94
C THR A 214 11.87 -27.76 -19.07
N ASP A 215 12.35 -26.61 -19.57
CA ASP A 215 13.77 -26.26 -19.60
C ASP A 215 13.99 -24.88 -18.94
N PRO A 216 14.54 -24.85 -17.70
CA PRO A 216 14.82 -23.60 -17.00
C PRO A 216 15.78 -22.64 -17.71
N ARG A 217 16.60 -23.16 -18.66
CA ARG A 217 17.54 -22.35 -19.46
C ARG A 217 16.86 -21.68 -20.65
N ARG A 218 15.71 -22.23 -21.09
CA ARG A 218 14.87 -21.69 -22.17
C ARG A 218 13.42 -21.50 -21.71
N PRO A 219 13.19 -20.56 -20.77
CA PRO A 219 11.91 -20.41 -20.12
C PRO A 219 10.85 -19.95 -21.13
N GLN A 220 9.69 -20.63 -21.12
CA GLN A 220 8.55 -20.31 -21.96
C GLN A 220 7.47 -19.53 -21.19
N LEU A 221 7.29 -19.83 -19.91
CA LEU A 221 6.29 -19.18 -19.04
C LEU A 221 6.87 -17.94 -18.37
N LEU A 222 7.98 -18.07 -17.63
CA LEU A 222 8.58 -16.99 -16.86
C LEU A 222 9.81 -16.43 -17.58
N LYS A 223 9.59 -15.48 -18.49
CA LYS A 223 10.64 -14.92 -19.35
C LYS A 223 11.36 -13.74 -18.70
N THR A 224 12.63 -13.53 -19.10
CA THR A 224 13.39 -12.33 -18.77
C THR A 224 13.21 -11.29 -19.87
N VAL A 225 12.88 -10.05 -19.49
CA VAL A 225 12.92 -8.89 -20.38
C VAL A 225 14.14 -8.09 -20.00
N TRP A 226 15.18 -8.15 -20.85
CA TRP A 226 16.48 -7.53 -20.59
C TRP A 226 16.35 -6.04 -20.26
N GLY A 227 16.98 -5.61 -19.17
CA GLY A 227 16.90 -4.24 -18.67
C GLY A 227 15.61 -3.90 -17.92
N ASN A 228 14.48 -4.63 -18.13
CA ASN A 228 13.16 -4.26 -17.63
C ASN A 228 12.61 -5.18 -16.53
N GLY A 229 13.08 -6.44 -16.41
CA GLY A 229 12.64 -7.35 -15.37
C GLY A 229 12.13 -8.69 -15.89
N TYR A 230 10.95 -9.12 -15.41
CA TYR A 230 10.38 -10.44 -15.70
C TYR A 230 8.92 -10.34 -16.15
N ILE A 231 8.47 -11.30 -16.95
CA ILE A 231 7.09 -11.42 -17.42
C ILE A 231 6.64 -12.88 -17.31
N LEU A 232 5.43 -13.12 -16.83
CA LEU A 232 4.75 -14.39 -16.97
C LEU A 232 3.99 -14.38 -18.31
N ALA A 233 4.53 -15.06 -19.30
CA ALA A 233 3.96 -15.15 -20.65
C ALA A 233 2.97 -16.32 -20.72
N ALA A 234 1.82 -16.18 -20.06
CA ALA A 234 0.76 -17.19 -20.04
C ALA A 234 -0.60 -16.52 -19.81
N ASP A 235 -1.65 -17.09 -20.38
CA ASP A 235 -3.01 -16.71 -20.03
C ASP A 235 -3.40 -17.37 -18.72
N VAL A 236 -4.07 -16.60 -17.85
CA VAL A 236 -4.47 -17.04 -16.51
C VAL A 236 -5.99 -17.04 -16.41
N HIS A 237 -6.56 -18.18 -16.08
CA HIS A 237 -8.02 -18.35 -15.95
C HIS A 237 -8.36 -18.93 -14.58
N PRO A 238 -9.48 -18.51 -13.96
CA PRO A 238 -10.05 -19.24 -12.83
C PRO A 238 -10.34 -20.71 -13.24
N ALA A 239 -10.05 -21.64 -12.33
CA ALA A 239 -10.23 -23.08 -12.57
C ALA A 239 -11.45 -23.62 -11.81
#